data_181056feaef5df7f9c0303c3af9b7ac9
#
_entry.id   181056feaef5df7f9c0303c3af9b7ac9
#
_cell.length_a   1.000
_cell.length_b   1.000
_cell.length_c   1.000
_cell.angle_alpha   90.00
_cell.angle_beta   90.00
_cell.angle_gamma   90.00
#
_symmetry.space_group_name_H-M   'P 1'
#
loop_
_entity.id
_entity.type
_entity.pdbx_description
1 polymer ?
#
loop_
_entity_poly.entity_id
_entity_poly.type
_entity_poly.pdbx_seq_one_letter_code
_entity_poly.pdbx_strand_id
1 'polypeptide(L)'
;MESLAHPDRSLTAVEVFQVLTDGLDEKRYARKKVLVVIPDSTRTAPIPLMYRLLHEVLGPRVAALDFLVALGTHTPMDDAALGRLVGVEVRDGSTGESMIFNHRWDLDETFVTLGTIPASEVREASEGRMDLDVPVRLNRLVGDPNGDRPYDELLVCGPVFPHE
;
A
#
# COMPACT_ATOMS: atom_id res chain seq x y z
N MET A 1 -18.93 -6.55 -3.81
CA MET A 1 -17.91 -6.62 -2.72
C MET A 1 -17.89 -8.04 -2.24
N GLU A 2 -16.77 -8.71 -2.45
CA GLU A 2 -16.60 -10.10 -2.01
C GLU A 2 -16.13 -10.10 -0.56
N SER A 3 -16.77 -10.91 0.28
CA SER A 3 -16.39 -11.07 1.69
C SER A 3 -16.68 -12.49 2.16
N LEU A 4 -15.78 -13.01 3.00
CA LEU A 4 -15.91 -14.31 3.63
C LEU A 4 -15.43 -14.24 5.08
N ALA A 5 -16.18 -14.79 6.01
CA ALA A 5 -15.80 -14.90 7.40
C ALA A 5 -16.36 -16.20 8.02
N HIS A 6 -15.61 -16.75 8.95
CA HIS A 6 -16.07 -17.88 9.78
C HIS A 6 -15.99 -17.47 11.26
N PRO A 7 -17.04 -17.69 12.06
CA PRO A 7 -17.05 -17.28 13.47
C PRO A 7 -16.03 -18.01 14.33
N ASP A 8 -15.72 -19.26 13.98
CA ASP A 8 -14.99 -20.19 14.85
C ASP A 8 -13.59 -20.56 14.35
N ARG A 9 -13.16 -20.03 13.19
CA ARG A 9 -11.83 -20.34 12.63
C ARG A 9 -11.33 -19.24 11.68
N SER A 10 -10.03 -19.23 11.47
CA SER A 10 -9.40 -18.43 10.42
C SER A 10 -9.72 -18.99 9.03
N LEU A 11 -9.67 -18.12 8.02
CA LEU A 11 -9.75 -18.53 6.62
C LEU A 11 -8.53 -19.35 6.22
N THR A 12 -8.75 -20.36 5.40
CA THR A 12 -7.68 -21.12 4.73
C THR A 12 -7.10 -20.30 3.57
N ALA A 13 -5.88 -20.64 3.14
CA ALA A 13 -5.28 -19.99 1.97
C ALA A 13 -6.13 -20.15 0.70
N VAL A 14 -6.82 -21.28 0.54
CA VAL A 14 -7.71 -21.54 -0.61
C VAL A 14 -8.92 -20.61 -0.58
N GLU A 15 -9.52 -20.39 0.58
CA GLU A 15 -10.65 -19.47 0.73
C GLU A 15 -10.22 -18.02 0.45
N VAL A 16 -9.05 -17.60 0.94
CA VAL A 16 -8.49 -16.26 0.65
C VAL A 16 -8.22 -16.11 -0.85
N PHE A 17 -7.62 -17.13 -1.48
CA PHE A 17 -7.38 -17.14 -2.93
C PHE A 17 -8.67 -16.97 -3.73
N GLN A 18 -9.74 -17.68 -3.35
CA GLN A 18 -11.03 -17.58 -4.02
C GLN A 18 -11.62 -16.17 -3.89
N VAL A 19 -11.61 -15.59 -2.69
CA VAL A 19 -12.10 -14.23 -2.46
C VAL A 19 -11.31 -13.20 -3.28
N LEU A 20 -9.98 -13.35 -3.36
CA LEU A 20 -9.16 -12.47 -4.20
C LEU A 20 -9.47 -12.64 -5.68
N THR A 21 -9.65 -13.89 -6.16
CA THR A 21 -9.97 -14.18 -7.56
C THR A 21 -11.32 -13.58 -7.95
N ASP A 22 -12.32 -13.71 -7.09
CA ASP A 22 -13.67 -13.21 -7.35
C ASP A 22 -13.75 -11.68 -7.19
N GLY A 23 -12.96 -11.10 -6.28
CA GLY A 23 -12.98 -9.68 -5.98
C GLY A 23 -12.10 -8.81 -6.88
N LEU A 24 -11.05 -9.38 -7.49
CA LEU A 24 -10.12 -8.66 -8.37
C LEU A 24 -10.50 -8.88 -9.84
N ASP A 25 -11.28 -7.95 -10.37
CA ASP A 25 -11.76 -8.00 -11.77
C ASP A 25 -10.59 -8.10 -12.75
N GLU A 26 -10.55 -9.18 -13.53
CA GLU A 26 -9.51 -9.44 -14.51
C GLU A 26 -9.34 -8.31 -15.53
N LYS A 27 -10.45 -7.73 -16.00
CA LYS A 27 -10.43 -6.65 -17.02
C LYS A 27 -9.85 -5.35 -16.46
N ARG A 28 -10.06 -5.10 -15.17
CA ARG A 28 -9.57 -3.88 -14.51
C ARG A 28 -8.05 -3.86 -14.44
N TYR A 29 -7.43 -5.00 -14.19
CA TYR A 29 -5.98 -5.08 -13.90
C TYR A 29 -5.14 -5.51 -15.12
N ALA A 30 -5.78 -5.96 -16.22
CA ALA A 30 -5.08 -6.48 -17.39
C ALA A 30 -4.08 -5.47 -17.96
N ARG A 31 -2.79 -5.88 -18.03
CA ARG A 31 -1.66 -5.11 -18.57
C ARG A 31 -1.37 -3.79 -17.84
N LYS A 32 -1.88 -3.60 -16.63
CA LYS A 32 -1.63 -2.41 -15.82
C LYS A 32 -0.46 -2.60 -14.87
N LYS A 33 0.15 -1.50 -14.48
CA LYS A 33 1.10 -1.46 -13.36
C LYS A 33 0.30 -1.26 -12.08
N VAL A 34 0.44 -2.18 -11.15
CA VAL A 34 -0.29 -2.19 -9.88
C VAL A 34 0.67 -1.97 -8.73
N LEU A 35 0.37 -1.01 -7.86
CA LEU A 35 1.05 -0.80 -6.60
C LEU A 35 0.18 -1.31 -5.45
N VAL A 36 0.71 -2.21 -4.64
CA VAL A 36 0.05 -2.71 -3.43
C VAL A 36 0.64 -2.02 -2.21
N VAL A 37 -0.17 -1.26 -1.49
CA VAL A 37 0.22 -0.65 -0.21
C VAL A 37 -0.01 -1.68 0.90
N ILE A 38 1.06 -2.04 1.60
CA ILE A 38 1.05 -3.02 2.70
C ILE A 38 1.54 -2.38 4.00
N PRO A 39 1.12 -2.88 5.17
CA PRO A 39 1.65 -2.43 6.45
C PRO A 39 3.09 -2.92 6.66
N ASP A 40 3.78 -2.29 7.60
CA ASP A 40 5.06 -2.78 8.10
C ASP A 40 4.92 -3.96 9.10
N SER A 41 6.05 -4.43 9.61
CA SER A 41 6.11 -5.56 10.55
C SER A 41 5.51 -5.28 11.93
N THR A 42 5.10 -4.06 12.23
CA THR A 42 4.45 -3.71 13.51
C THR A 42 2.97 -4.10 13.55
N ARG A 43 2.40 -4.45 12.40
CA ARG A 43 0.99 -4.86 12.28
C ARG A 43 0.88 -6.39 12.15
N THR A 44 -0.10 -6.94 12.85
CA THR A 44 -0.44 -8.37 12.73
C THR A 44 -1.28 -8.60 11.49
N ALA A 45 -0.62 -8.95 10.38
CA ALA A 45 -1.26 -9.28 9.11
C ALA A 45 -0.47 -10.40 8.42
N PRO A 46 -1.13 -11.34 7.71
CA PRO A 46 -0.48 -12.45 7.03
C PRO A 46 0.14 -12.01 5.71
N ILE A 47 1.03 -10.99 5.74
CA ILE A 47 1.63 -10.39 4.55
C ILE A 47 2.34 -11.41 3.65
N PRO A 48 3.13 -12.39 4.17
CA PRO A 48 3.73 -13.41 3.30
C PRO A 48 2.69 -14.21 2.49
N LEU A 49 1.55 -14.55 3.11
CA LEU A 49 0.45 -15.23 2.42
C LEU A 49 -0.18 -14.31 1.36
N MET A 50 -0.47 -13.08 1.72
CA MET A 50 -1.09 -12.10 0.80
C MET A 50 -0.18 -11.78 -0.38
N TYR A 51 1.12 -11.60 -0.14
CA TYR A 51 2.11 -11.39 -1.19
C TYR A 51 2.06 -12.53 -2.22
N ARG A 52 2.15 -13.79 -1.76
CA ARG A 52 2.10 -14.97 -2.62
C ARG A 52 0.78 -15.05 -3.40
N LEU A 53 -0.36 -14.90 -2.73
CA LEU A 53 -1.67 -15.02 -3.37
C LEU A 53 -1.94 -13.90 -4.36
N LEU A 54 -1.50 -12.67 -4.10
CA LEU A 54 -1.60 -11.57 -5.05
C LEU A 54 -0.75 -11.83 -6.30
N HIS A 55 0.43 -12.43 -6.15
CA HIS A 55 1.23 -12.88 -7.29
C HIS A 55 0.53 -13.99 -8.08
N GLU A 56 -0.08 -14.97 -7.44
CA GLU A 56 -0.84 -16.02 -8.10
C GLU A 56 -2.04 -15.47 -8.90
N VAL A 57 -2.77 -14.49 -8.33
CA VAL A 57 -4.00 -13.94 -8.95
C VAL A 57 -3.69 -12.87 -9.98
N LEU A 58 -2.81 -11.90 -9.67
CA LEU A 58 -2.55 -10.73 -10.51
C LEU A 58 -1.31 -10.89 -11.40
N GLY A 59 -0.25 -11.54 -10.91
CA GLY A 59 1.03 -11.65 -11.61
C GLY A 59 0.92 -12.00 -13.09
N PRO A 60 0.14 -13.02 -13.50
CA PRO A 60 0.00 -13.40 -14.91
C PRO A 60 -0.73 -12.36 -15.78
N ARG A 61 -1.39 -11.37 -15.18
CA ARG A 61 -2.33 -10.45 -15.85
C ARG A 61 -1.82 -9.03 -15.97
N VAL A 62 -0.98 -8.59 -15.03
CA VAL A 62 -0.51 -7.21 -14.91
C VAL A 62 0.82 -6.98 -15.63
N ALA A 63 1.13 -5.73 -15.94
CA ALA A 63 2.42 -5.35 -16.49
C ALA A 63 3.52 -5.26 -15.43
N ALA A 64 3.14 -4.89 -14.20
CA ALA A 64 3.98 -4.90 -13.01
C ALA A 64 3.10 -5.02 -11.77
N LEU A 65 3.63 -5.69 -10.74
CA LEU A 65 3.02 -5.81 -9.42
C LEU A 65 4.10 -5.48 -8.39
N ASP A 66 4.04 -4.27 -7.85
CA ASP A 66 5.03 -3.77 -6.90
C ASP A 66 4.37 -3.43 -5.55
N PHE A 67 5.17 -3.31 -4.51
CA PHE A 67 4.68 -3.13 -3.15
C PHE A 67 5.29 -1.90 -2.49
N LEU A 68 4.47 -1.16 -1.75
CA LEU A 68 4.88 -0.01 -0.93
C LEU A 68 4.57 -0.30 0.54
N VAL A 69 5.60 -0.37 1.37
CA VAL A 69 5.44 -0.50 2.82
C VAL A 69 5.05 0.84 3.42
N ALA A 70 3.86 0.92 4.01
CA ALA A 70 3.32 2.10 4.66
C ALA A 70 3.94 2.25 6.07
N LEU A 71 5.17 2.73 6.14
CA LEU A 71 5.94 2.85 7.38
C LEU A 71 5.40 3.90 8.37
N GLY A 72 4.57 4.85 7.89
CA GLY A 72 4.30 6.04 8.68
C GLY A 72 5.60 6.81 8.95
N THR A 73 5.98 6.90 10.23
CA THR A 73 7.26 7.52 10.67
C THR A 73 8.26 6.49 11.20
N HIS A 74 8.05 5.20 10.95
CA HIS A 74 8.98 4.16 11.36
C HIS A 74 10.25 4.16 10.49
N THR A 75 11.32 3.60 11.05
CA THR A 75 12.60 3.45 10.34
C THR A 75 12.43 2.61 9.06
N PRO A 76 13.01 3.01 7.94
CA PRO A 76 13.01 2.20 6.72
C PRO A 76 13.58 0.80 6.97
N MET A 77 12.95 -0.19 6.35
CA MET A 77 13.32 -1.60 6.47
C MET A 77 14.45 -1.92 5.50
N ASP A 78 15.46 -2.64 5.96
CA ASP A 78 16.49 -3.23 5.09
C ASP A 78 15.96 -4.46 4.31
N ASP A 79 16.73 -4.95 3.36
CA ASP A 79 16.35 -6.10 2.53
C ASP A 79 16.01 -7.35 3.36
N ALA A 80 16.74 -7.59 4.44
CA ALA A 80 16.48 -8.72 5.30
C ALA A 80 15.12 -8.58 6.04
N ALA A 81 14.79 -7.37 6.48
CA ALA A 81 13.49 -7.07 7.11
C ALA A 81 12.35 -7.12 6.09
N LEU A 82 12.55 -6.57 4.89
CA LEU A 82 11.59 -6.67 3.79
C LEU A 82 11.35 -8.13 3.40
N GLY A 83 12.42 -8.93 3.29
CA GLY A 83 12.31 -10.36 2.99
C GLY A 83 11.50 -11.13 4.03
N ARG A 84 11.69 -10.83 5.32
CA ARG A 84 10.84 -11.40 6.38
C ARG A 84 9.38 -10.96 6.28
N LEU A 85 9.15 -9.69 5.90
CA LEU A 85 7.81 -9.14 5.76
C LEU A 85 7.01 -9.79 4.64
N VAL A 86 7.62 -9.98 3.45
CA VAL A 86 6.94 -10.54 2.28
C VAL A 86 7.07 -12.08 2.17
N GLY A 87 7.99 -12.68 2.93
CA GLY A 87 8.19 -14.14 3.00
C GLY A 87 9.05 -14.72 1.87
N VAL A 88 9.75 -13.87 1.12
CA VAL A 88 10.69 -14.25 0.05
C VAL A 88 11.96 -13.42 0.16
N GLU A 89 13.07 -13.86 -0.46
CA GLU A 89 14.31 -13.10 -0.46
C GLU A 89 14.15 -11.77 -1.19
N VAL A 90 14.70 -10.70 -0.60
CA VAL A 90 14.76 -9.35 -1.19
C VAL A 90 16.23 -8.96 -1.33
N ARG A 91 16.61 -8.40 -2.47
CA ARG A 91 17.94 -7.85 -2.76
C ARG A 91 17.79 -6.52 -3.48
N ASP A 92 18.42 -5.48 -2.97
CA ASP A 92 18.31 -4.12 -3.52
C ASP A 92 16.85 -3.67 -3.68
N GLY A 93 16.00 -3.99 -2.70
CA GLY A 93 14.57 -3.71 -2.74
C GLY A 93 13.76 -4.54 -3.74
N SER A 94 14.33 -5.59 -4.33
CA SER A 94 13.65 -6.43 -5.35
C SER A 94 13.58 -7.89 -4.92
N THR A 95 12.48 -8.55 -5.26
CA THR A 95 12.32 -10.01 -5.18
C THR A 95 12.67 -10.70 -6.51
N GLY A 96 13.03 -9.94 -7.56
CA GLY A 96 13.18 -10.42 -8.93
C GLY A 96 11.86 -10.38 -9.72
N GLU A 97 10.71 -10.45 -9.04
CA GLU A 97 9.38 -10.34 -9.66
C GLU A 97 8.70 -9.01 -9.35
N SER A 98 9.03 -8.40 -8.20
CA SER A 98 8.46 -7.14 -7.71
C SER A 98 9.51 -6.25 -7.09
N MET A 99 9.29 -4.96 -7.18
CA MET A 99 9.96 -3.97 -6.33
C MET A 99 9.19 -3.84 -5.01
N ILE A 100 9.93 -3.75 -3.90
CA ILE A 100 9.39 -3.50 -2.57
C ILE A 100 9.94 -2.17 -2.06
N PHE A 101 9.11 -1.16 -2.03
CA PHE A 101 9.50 0.20 -1.64
C PHE A 101 9.21 0.46 -0.17
N ASN A 102 10.09 1.18 0.49
CA ASN A 102 9.79 1.83 1.75
C ASN A 102 9.13 3.20 1.52
N HIS A 103 8.14 3.57 2.31
CA HIS A 103 7.69 4.96 2.38
C HIS A 103 8.76 5.79 3.10
N ARG A 104 9.62 6.44 2.34
CA ARG A 104 10.72 7.27 2.85
C ARG A 104 10.20 8.64 3.29
N TRP A 105 9.47 8.66 4.41
CA TRP A 105 8.91 9.88 5.01
C TRP A 105 9.97 10.93 5.37
N ASP A 106 11.21 10.49 5.54
CA ASP A 106 12.39 11.26 5.89
C ASP A 106 13.02 11.99 4.70
N LEU A 107 12.59 11.72 3.48
CA LEU A 107 13.11 12.31 2.24
C LEU A 107 12.04 13.16 1.55
N ASP A 108 12.35 14.42 1.28
CA ASP A 108 11.44 15.33 0.61
C ASP A 108 11.07 14.90 -0.81
N GLU A 109 11.99 14.29 -1.53
CA GLU A 109 11.78 13.74 -2.87
C GLU A 109 10.78 12.59 -2.93
N THR A 110 10.43 11.98 -1.79
CA THR A 110 9.36 10.98 -1.70
C THR A 110 7.98 11.56 -1.99
N PHE A 111 7.83 12.86 -1.80
CA PHE A 111 6.53 13.51 -1.83
C PHE A 111 6.30 14.37 -3.06
N VAL A 112 5.03 14.50 -3.41
CA VAL A 112 4.47 15.53 -4.28
C VAL A 112 3.47 16.33 -3.47
N THR A 113 3.48 17.66 -3.63
CA THR A 113 2.50 18.55 -3.00
C THR A 113 1.28 18.66 -3.90
N LEU A 114 0.11 18.26 -3.37
CA LEU A 114 -1.17 18.32 -4.06
C LEU A 114 -1.82 19.72 -3.99
N GLY A 115 -1.53 20.43 -2.90
CA GLY A 115 -2.08 21.74 -2.60
C GLY A 115 -1.73 22.16 -1.18
N THR A 116 -2.33 23.25 -0.75
CA THR A 116 -2.15 23.78 0.61
C THR A 116 -3.53 24.15 1.16
N ILE A 117 -3.84 23.70 2.37
CA ILE A 117 -4.98 24.17 3.13
C ILE A 117 -4.57 25.50 3.76
N PRO A 118 -5.23 26.64 3.44
CA PRO A 118 -4.79 27.94 3.91
C PRO A 118 -5.04 28.12 5.41
N ALA A 119 -4.23 28.93 6.06
CA ALA A 119 -4.30 29.20 7.48
C ALA A 119 -5.70 29.64 7.95
N SER A 120 -6.47 30.32 7.10
CA SER A 120 -7.84 30.71 7.40
C SER A 120 -8.77 29.52 7.62
N GLU A 121 -8.69 28.50 6.77
CA GLU A 121 -9.47 27.26 6.91
C GLU A 121 -9.00 26.44 8.11
N VAL A 122 -7.68 26.34 8.32
CA VAL A 122 -7.12 25.65 9.49
C VAL A 122 -7.54 26.33 10.80
N ARG A 123 -7.59 27.66 10.82
CA ARG A 123 -8.05 28.43 11.98
C ARG A 123 -9.52 28.17 12.26
N GLU A 124 -10.36 28.16 11.23
CA GLU A 124 -11.78 27.87 11.37
C GLU A 124 -12.01 26.45 11.88
N ALA A 125 -11.40 25.43 11.23
CA ALA A 125 -11.55 24.02 11.60
C ALA A 125 -11.01 23.71 13.01
N SER A 126 -9.96 24.42 13.45
CA SER A 126 -9.36 24.24 14.78
C SER A 126 -9.97 25.12 15.88
N GLU A 127 -11.05 25.86 15.58
CA GLU A 127 -11.65 26.84 16.51
C GLU A 127 -10.62 27.89 17.02
N GLY A 128 -9.72 28.34 16.15
CA GLY A 128 -8.71 29.33 16.45
C GLY A 128 -7.44 28.80 17.13
N ARG A 129 -7.32 27.48 17.31
CA ARG A 129 -6.15 26.88 18.00
C ARG A 129 -4.91 26.78 17.12
N MET A 130 -5.07 26.74 15.79
CA MET A 130 -4.00 26.67 14.81
C MET A 130 -4.16 27.77 13.77
N ASP A 131 -3.05 28.39 13.37
CA ASP A 131 -3.01 29.47 12.39
C ASP A 131 -1.75 29.31 11.55
N LEU A 132 -1.79 28.36 10.62
CA LEU A 132 -0.71 28.05 9.69
C LEU A 132 -1.24 27.39 8.43
N ASP A 133 -0.53 27.56 7.35
CA ASP A 133 -0.79 26.81 6.12
C ASP A 133 -0.38 25.35 6.28
N VAL A 134 -1.24 24.41 5.85
CA VAL A 134 -0.95 22.97 5.90
C VAL A 134 -0.78 22.43 4.48
N PRO A 135 0.46 22.08 4.07
CA PRO A 135 0.69 21.46 2.78
C PRO A 135 0.13 20.02 2.77
N VAL A 136 -0.67 19.71 1.77
CA VAL A 136 -1.16 18.35 1.51
C VAL A 136 -0.17 17.65 0.60
N ARG A 137 0.51 16.64 1.13
CA ARG A 137 1.58 15.92 0.43
C ARG A 137 1.23 14.44 0.29
N LEU A 138 1.59 13.86 -0.84
CA LEU A 138 1.36 12.45 -1.16
C LEU A 138 2.67 11.80 -1.60
N ASN A 139 2.85 10.51 -1.30
CA ASN A 139 3.96 9.75 -1.87
C ASN A 139 3.81 9.70 -3.40
N ARG A 140 4.86 10.08 -4.13
CA ARG A 140 4.81 10.16 -5.60
C ARG A 140 4.56 8.82 -6.30
N LEU A 141 4.83 7.68 -5.65
CA LEU A 141 4.48 6.36 -6.18
C LEU A 141 2.96 6.15 -6.22
N VAL A 142 2.22 6.77 -5.28
CA VAL A 142 0.74 6.71 -5.24
C VAL A 142 0.12 7.56 -6.34
N GLY A 143 0.78 8.61 -6.73
CA GLY A 143 0.39 9.43 -7.87
C GLY A 143 0.87 10.86 -7.76
N ASP A 144 1.15 11.44 -8.90
CA ASP A 144 1.38 12.86 -9.08
C ASP A 144 0.22 13.40 -9.93
N PRO A 145 -0.63 14.29 -9.39
CA PRO A 145 -1.76 14.83 -10.14
C PRO A 145 -1.32 15.71 -11.33
N ASN A 146 -0.07 16.18 -11.32
CA ASN A 146 0.48 17.06 -12.34
C ASN A 146 1.46 16.36 -13.29
N GLY A 147 1.67 15.06 -13.16
CA GLY A 147 2.72 14.35 -13.88
C GLY A 147 2.46 12.88 -14.11
N ASP A 148 3.54 12.15 -14.28
CA ASP A 148 3.51 10.72 -14.54
C ASP A 148 2.95 9.96 -13.34
N ARG A 149 1.92 9.19 -13.58
CA ARG A 149 1.49 8.16 -12.63
C ARG A 149 2.34 6.93 -12.87
N PRO A 150 3.24 6.56 -11.96
CA PRO A 150 4.09 5.39 -12.14
C PRO A 150 3.28 4.09 -12.12
N TYR A 151 2.08 4.11 -11.52
CA TYR A 151 1.14 3.00 -11.42
C TYR A 151 -0.26 3.40 -11.87
N ASP A 152 -0.92 2.46 -12.56
CA ASP A 152 -2.28 2.65 -13.08
C ASP A 152 -3.36 2.38 -12.02
N GLU A 153 -3.06 1.45 -11.10
CA GLU A 153 -3.98 1.02 -10.05
C GLU A 153 -3.28 0.91 -8.70
N LEU A 154 -4.02 1.23 -7.65
CA LEU A 154 -3.61 1.07 -6.26
C LEU A 154 -4.49 0.02 -5.58
N LEU A 155 -3.85 -0.90 -4.87
CA LEU A 155 -4.49 -1.80 -3.91
C LEU A 155 -3.98 -1.48 -2.51
N VAL A 156 -4.87 -1.45 -1.52
CA VAL A 156 -4.49 -1.40 -0.11
C VAL A 156 -4.75 -2.77 0.50
N CYS A 157 -3.69 -3.42 0.96
CA CYS A 157 -3.73 -4.74 1.56
C CYS A 157 -3.23 -4.67 2.99
N GLY A 158 -4.14 -4.67 3.95
CA GLY A 158 -3.80 -4.58 5.36
C GLY A 158 -4.98 -4.90 6.27
N PRO A 159 -4.75 -4.99 7.58
CA PRO A 159 -5.80 -5.23 8.54
C PRO A 159 -6.71 -4.01 8.66
N VAL A 160 -8.01 -4.28 8.86
CA VAL A 160 -8.99 -3.26 9.21
C VAL A 160 -9.31 -3.41 10.69
N PHE A 161 -9.06 -2.36 11.46
CA PHE A 161 -9.38 -2.33 12.88
C PHE A 161 -10.55 -1.38 13.13
N PRO A 162 -11.42 -1.69 14.11
CA PRO A 162 -12.30 -0.67 14.68
C PRO A 162 -11.43 0.48 15.19
N HIS A 163 -11.77 1.69 14.81
CA HIS A 163 -11.11 2.89 15.31
C HIS A 163 -12.12 3.68 16.15
N GLU A 164 -11.69 4.09 17.35
CA GLU A 164 -12.49 4.91 18.26
C GLU A 164 -12.60 6.35 17.75
#